data_6f56907a2303b659a81cffa5740b16a9
#
_entry.id   6f56907a2303b659a81cffa5740b16a9
#
_cell.length_a   1.000
_cell.length_b   1.000
_cell.length_c   1.000
_cell.angle_alpha   90.00
_cell.angle_beta   90.00
_cell.angle_gamma   90.00
#
_symmetry.space_group_name_H-M   'P 1'
#
loop_
_entity.id
_entity.type
_entity.pdbx_description
1 polymer ?
#
loop_
_entity_poly.entity_id
_entity_poly.type
_entity_poly.pdbx_seq_one_letter_code
_entity_poly.pdbx_strand_id
1 'polypeptide(L)'
;PNNPTGVVYSEETIRKMTEIMEAKQKEYGTDIYLVSDEPYRELAYDGVEVPYLTKYYNNTIIGYSYSKSLSLPGERIGYLVIPDEVVDSDDVKSAANVATRILGFVNAPTLQQKVVAKCINEKTDLTFYNRNRETLYNGLIDCGFECIKPQGAFYLFVKSPVENEKAFCEEAKKLHILMVPGSSFACPGYVRLAYCVSYETIVNSLPKFQELAKKYF
;
A
#
# COMPACT_ATOMS: atom_id res chain seq x y z
N PRO A 1 3.14 1.12 -5.17
CA PRO A 1 2.05 1.96 -4.61
C PRO A 1 1.97 1.86 -3.10
N ASN A 2 1.76 2.99 -2.43
CA ASN A 2 1.78 3.11 -0.98
C ASN A 2 0.39 2.84 -0.36
N ASN A 3 0.36 2.25 0.82
CA ASN A 3 -0.80 2.20 1.71
C ASN A 3 -0.54 3.20 2.86
N PRO A 4 -1.35 4.26 3.06
CA PRO A 4 -2.76 4.42 2.64
C PRO A 4 -3.01 5.26 1.38
N THR A 5 -2.01 5.90 0.81
CA THR A 5 -2.20 7.01 -0.16
C THR A 5 -2.46 6.56 -1.60
N GLY A 6 -2.06 5.34 -1.98
CA GLY A 6 -2.09 4.88 -3.35
C GLY A 6 -1.08 5.57 -4.29
N VAL A 7 -0.18 6.40 -3.76
CA VAL A 7 0.83 7.10 -4.54
C VAL A 7 1.96 6.16 -4.94
N VAL A 8 2.47 6.31 -6.15
CA VAL A 8 3.73 5.71 -6.61
C VAL A 8 4.80 6.79 -6.57
N TYR A 9 5.90 6.53 -5.87
CA TYR A 9 7.01 7.47 -5.82
C TYR A 9 7.70 7.54 -7.20
N SER A 10 7.91 8.77 -7.67
CA SER A 10 8.64 9.00 -8.91
C SER A 10 10.12 8.61 -8.77
N GLU A 11 10.75 8.28 -9.88
CA GLU A 11 12.19 8.01 -9.92
C GLU A 11 13.01 9.18 -9.32
N GLU A 12 12.62 10.42 -9.60
CA GLU A 12 13.27 11.61 -9.06
C GLU A 12 13.19 11.65 -7.53
N THR A 13 12.01 11.35 -6.97
CA THR A 13 11.82 11.29 -5.51
C THR A 13 12.68 10.20 -4.88
N ILE A 14 12.75 9.02 -5.53
CA ILE A 14 13.56 7.91 -5.06
C ILE A 14 15.04 8.28 -5.08
N ARG A 15 15.54 8.87 -6.17
CA ARG A 15 16.95 9.30 -6.28
C ARG A 15 17.32 10.30 -5.18
N LYS A 16 16.50 11.33 -4.96
CA LYS A 16 16.74 12.30 -3.90
C LYS A 16 16.75 11.65 -2.51
N MET A 17 15.85 10.73 -2.25
CA MET A 17 15.81 9.99 -1.00
C MET A 17 17.09 9.17 -0.79
N THR A 18 17.52 8.42 -1.80
CA THR A 18 18.71 7.56 -1.72
C THR A 18 20.00 8.37 -1.61
N GLU A 19 20.11 9.51 -2.30
CA GLU A 19 21.22 10.46 -2.14
C GLU A 19 21.34 10.96 -0.68
N ILE A 20 20.21 11.29 -0.05
CA ILE A 20 20.19 11.69 1.36
C ILE A 20 20.64 10.52 2.27
N MET A 21 20.16 9.31 2.01
CA MET A 21 20.55 8.13 2.78
C MET A 21 22.06 7.87 2.68
N GLU A 22 22.63 7.93 1.46
CA GLU A 22 24.08 7.78 1.26
C GLU A 22 24.90 8.86 1.96
N ALA A 23 24.44 10.11 1.92
CA ALA A 23 25.09 11.22 2.61
C ALA A 23 25.07 10.99 4.14
N LYS A 24 23.93 10.52 4.68
CA LYS A 24 23.78 10.26 6.11
C LYS A 24 24.55 9.04 6.59
N GLN A 25 24.71 8.00 5.77
CA GLN A 25 25.63 6.90 6.06
C GLN A 25 27.05 7.39 6.28
N LYS A 26 27.53 8.26 5.38
CA LYS A 26 28.89 8.85 5.50
C LYS A 26 29.02 9.75 6.74
N GLU A 27 27.98 10.56 7.02
CA GLU A 27 27.98 11.49 8.16
C GLU A 27 28.00 10.74 9.49
N TYR A 28 27.20 9.68 9.62
CA TYR A 28 27.07 8.94 10.89
C TYR A 28 28.05 7.78 11.03
N GLY A 29 28.73 7.38 9.95
CA GLY A 29 29.63 6.22 9.94
C GLY A 29 28.91 4.90 10.22
N THR A 30 27.65 4.78 9.79
CA THR A 30 26.80 3.59 9.98
C THR A 30 26.01 3.29 8.72
N ASP A 31 25.71 2.02 8.49
CA ASP A 31 24.88 1.61 7.38
C ASP A 31 23.40 1.91 7.64
N ILE A 32 22.71 2.36 6.59
CA ILE A 32 21.26 2.61 6.60
C ILE A 32 20.63 1.64 5.62
N TYR A 33 19.68 0.83 6.09
CA TYR A 33 18.93 -0.10 5.24
C TYR A 33 17.58 0.49 4.84
N LEU A 34 17.23 0.34 3.58
CA LEU A 34 15.91 0.65 3.05
C LEU A 34 15.10 -0.64 2.98
N VAL A 35 14.05 -0.75 3.80
CA VAL A 35 13.11 -1.88 3.72
C VAL A 35 11.86 -1.41 2.98
N SER A 36 11.60 -1.99 1.83
CA SER A 36 10.44 -1.66 1.00
C SER A 36 9.37 -2.76 1.10
N ASP A 37 8.17 -2.39 1.54
CA ASP A 37 7.00 -3.27 1.56
C ASP A 37 6.21 -3.10 0.26
N GLU A 38 6.28 -4.09 -0.64
CA GLU A 38 5.82 -3.99 -2.02
C GLU A 38 4.66 -4.94 -2.41
N PRO A 39 3.66 -5.19 -1.58
CA PRO A 39 2.57 -6.11 -1.92
C PRO A 39 1.63 -5.58 -3.00
N TYR A 40 1.73 -4.29 -3.36
CA TYR A 40 0.86 -3.59 -4.32
C TYR A 40 1.55 -3.30 -5.67
N ARG A 41 2.75 -3.79 -5.91
CA ARG A 41 3.54 -3.46 -7.11
C ARG A 41 2.76 -3.64 -8.41
N GLU A 42 2.02 -4.73 -8.56
CA GLU A 42 1.24 -5.06 -9.75
C GLU A 42 -0.09 -4.28 -9.84
N LEU A 43 -0.50 -3.64 -8.75
CA LEU A 43 -1.73 -2.85 -8.68
C LEU A 43 -1.43 -1.38 -8.99
N ALA A 44 -0.91 -1.10 -10.19
CA ALA A 44 -0.68 0.25 -10.71
C ALA A 44 -1.60 0.52 -11.90
N TYR A 45 -2.12 1.74 -11.98
CA TYR A 45 -3.12 2.16 -12.97
C TYR A 45 -2.51 3.15 -13.96
N ASP A 46 -3.24 3.39 -15.05
CA ASP A 46 -2.94 4.44 -16.03
C ASP A 46 -1.54 4.33 -16.66
N GLY A 47 -0.98 3.11 -16.72
CA GLY A 47 0.35 2.86 -17.27
C GLY A 47 1.51 3.35 -16.39
N VAL A 48 1.25 3.66 -15.12
CA VAL A 48 2.31 4.09 -14.19
C VAL A 48 3.26 2.93 -13.93
N GLU A 49 4.54 3.16 -14.20
CA GLU A 49 5.61 2.21 -13.86
C GLU A 49 6.03 2.36 -12.40
N VAL A 50 6.16 1.23 -11.71
CA VAL A 50 6.63 1.19 -10.32
C VAL A 50 8.14 0.93 -10.34
N PRO A 51 8.99 1.89 -9.93
CA PRO A 51 10.44 1.70 -9.93
C PRO A 51 10.88 0.56 -9.02
N TYR A 52 11.94 -0.14 -9.41
CA TYR A 52 12.61 -1.12 -8.54
C TYR A 52 13.65 -0.42 -7.68
N LEU A 53 13.43 -0.32 -6.38
CA LEU A 53 14.28 0.43 -5.44
C LEU A 53 15.72 -0.11 -5.38
N THR A 54 15.91 -1.41 -5.58
CA THR A 54 17.22 -2.05 -5.68
C THR A 54 18.11 -1.50 -6.81
N LYS A 55 17.54 -0.80 -7.79
CA LYS A 55 18.31 -0.13 -8.85
C LYS A 55 18.90 1.22 -8.41
N TYR A 56 18.45 1.76 -7.30
CA TYR A 56 18.79 3.10 -6.83
C TYR A 56 19.59 3.10 -5.54
N TYR A 57 19.49 2.03 -4.75
CA TYR A 57 20.15 1.94 -3.46
C TYR A 57 20.51 0.49 -3.13
N ASN A 58 21.80 0.22 -2.91
CA ASN A 58 22.31 -1.13 -2.71
C ASN A 58 21.78 -1.77 -1.41
N ASN A 59 21.70 -1.00 -0.31
CA ASN A 59 21.18 -1.50 0.97
C ASN A 59 19.65 -1.59 1.01
N THR A 60 19.04 -2.13 -0.06
CA THR A 60 17.59 -2.27 -0.17
C THR A 60 17.15 -3.71 0.02
N ILE A 61 16.22 -3.91 0.95
CA ILE A 61 15.53 -5.18 1.22
C ILE A 61 14.08 -5.04 0.78
N ILE A 62 13.58 -5.98 -0.02
CA ILE A 62 12.19 -5.96 -0.49
C ILE A 62 11.37 -7.00 0.27
N GLY A 63 10.28 -6.57 0.88
CA GLY A 63 9.22 -7.44 1.38
C GLY A 63 8.08 -7.54 0.38
N TYR A 64 7.74 -8.74 -0.03
CA TYR A 64 6.65 -8.99 -0.98
C TYR A 64 5.65 -10.00 -0.45
N SER A 65 4.38 -9.82 -0.80
CA SER A 65 3.29 -10.72 -0.42
C SER A 65 2.33 -10.96 -1.58
N TYR A 66 1.93 -12.21 -1.78
CA TYR A 66 0.91 -12.60 -2.75
C TYR A 66 -0.53 -12.29 -2.30
N SER A 67 -0.68 -11.66 -1.14
CA SER A 67 -1.99 -11.28 -0.59
C SER A 67 -2.80 -10.38 -1.51
N LYS A 68 -2.13 -9.59 -2.37
CA LYS A 68 -2.78 -8.59 -3.24
C LYS A 68 -2.71 -8.98 -4.72
N SER A 69 -1.51 -9.29 -5.21
CA SER A 69 -1.29 -9.64 -6.63
C SER A 69 -2.04 -10.90 -7.08
N LEU A 70 -2.15 -11.90 -6.22
CA LEU A 70 -2.88 -13.14 -6.49
C LEU A 70 -4.20 -13.26 -5.69
N SER A 71 -4.60 -12.21 -4.97
CA SER A 71 -5.80 -12.23 -4.10
C SER A 71 -5.82 -13.39 -3.10
N LEU A 72 -4.65 -13.71 -2.51
CA LEU A 72 -4.44 -14.81 -1.56
C LEU A 72 -4.09 -14.31 -0.13
N PRO A 73 -4.86 -13.36 0.47
CA PRO A 73 -4.50 -12.84 1.78
C PRO A 73 -4.62 -13.90 2.90
N GLY A 74 -5.50 -14.89 2.74
CA GLY A 74 -5.72 -15.97 3.70
C GLY A 74 -4.59 -17.01 3.71
N GLU A 75 -3.85 -17.15 2.63
CA GLU A 75 -2.79 -18.16 2.48
C GLU A 75 -1.48 -17.80 3.18
N ARG A 76 -1.32 -16.57 3.63
CA ARG A 76 -0.20 -16.07 4.44
C ARG A 76 1.16 -16.40 3.83
N ILE A 77 1.35 -16.10 2.53
CA ILE A 77 2.59 -16.38 1.80
C ILE A 77 3.17 -15.13 1.15
N GLY A 78 4.49 -14.99 1.25
CA GLY A 78 5.29 -13.92 0.68
C GLY A 78 6.76 -14.30 0.70
N TYR A 79 7.63 -13.36 0.39
CA TYR A 79 9.09 -13.55 0.41
C TYR A 79 9.83 -12.24 0.71
N LEU A 80 11.08 -12.38 1.11
CA LEU A 80 12.04 -11.27 1.18
C LEU A 80 13.05 -11.42 0.03
N VAL A 81 13.41 -10.29 -0.57
CA VAL A 81 14.57 -10.19 -1.47
C VAL A 81 15.66 -9.44 -0.73
N ILE A 82 16.79 -10.08 -0.52
CA ILE A 82 17.99 -9.51 0.08
C ILE A 82 19.11 -9.70 -0.94
N PRO A 83 19.38 -8.70 -1.81
CA PRO A 83 20.44 -8.76 -2.80
C PRO A 83 21.82 -8.94 -2.17
N ASP A 84 22.78 -9.45 -2.94
CA ASP A 84 24.15 -9.65 -2.46
C ASP A 84 24.90 -8.32 -2.29
N GLU A 85 24.41 -7.25 -2.92
CA GLU A 85 24.91 -5.87 -2.78
C GLU A 85 24.59 -5.23 -1.41
N VAL A 86 23.65 -5.81 -0.65
CA VAL A 86 23.33 -5.33 0.71
C VAL A 86 24.51 -5.55 1.62
N VAL A 87 24.89 -4.55 2.40
CA VAL A 87 25.96 -4.67 3.38
C VAL A 87 25.62 -5.81 4.36
N ASP A 88 26.61 -6.65 4.65
CA ASP A 88 26.45 -7.84 5.49
C ASP A 88 25.30 -8.78 5.05
N SER A 89 25.09 -8.91 3.73
CA SER A 89 23.93 -9.62 3.16
C SER A 89 23.75 -11.04 3.71
N ASP A 90 24.83 -11.79 3.96
CA ASP A 90 24.75 -13.15 4.48
C ASP A 90 24.31 -13.17 5.95
N ASP A 91 24.75 -12.20 6.75
CA ASP A 91 24.31 -12.06 8.14
C ASP A 91 22.85 -11.60 8.20
N VAL A 92 22.44 -10.68 7.32
CA VAL A 92 21.04 -10.25 7.20
C VAL A 92 20.13 -11.41 6.78
N LYS A 93 20.54 -12.24 5.80
CA LYS A 93 19.82 -13.47 5.38
C LYS A 93 19.70 -14.46 6.54
N SER A 94 20.80 -14.65 7.28
CA SER A 94 20.84 -15.53 8.45
C SER A 94 19.93 -15.02 9.57
N ALA A 95 19.97 -13.73 9.87
CA ALA A 95 19.10 -13.10 10.85
C ALA A 95 17.62 -13.20 10.47
N ALA A 96 17.27 -12.97 9.19
CA ALA A 96 15.91 -13.13 8.69
C ALA A 96 15.41 -14.58 8.86
N ASN A 97 16.26 -15.57 8.61
CA ASN A 97 15.93 -16.99 8.82
C ASN A 97 15.68 -17.30 10.32
N VAL A 98 16.54 -16.78 11.21
CA VAL A 98 16.35 -16.90 12.67
C VAL A 98 15.04 -16.22 13.09
N ALA A 99 14.78 -15.01 12.63
CA ALA A 99 13.53 -14.28 12.92
C ALA A 99 12.28 -15.07 12.49
N THR A 100 12.31 -15.65 11.29
CA THR A 100 11.21 -16.50 10.79
C THR A 100 10.94 -17.69 11.71
N ARG A 101 12.00 -18.34 12.22
CA ARG A 101 11.87 -19.45 13.18
C ARG A 101 11.34 -19.01 14.54
N ILE A 102 11.80 -17.88 15.07
CA ILE A 102 11.33 -17.31 16.34
C ILE A 102 9.85 -16.98 16.26
N LEU A 103 9.38 -16.46 15.10
CA LEU A 103 7.96 -16.20 14.85
C LEU A 103 7.12 -17.46 14.67
N GLY A 104 7.73 -18.65 14.65
CA GLY A 104 7.06 -19.95 14.59
C GLY A 104 6.71 -20.43 13.19
N PHE A 105 7.15 -19.75 12.12
CA PHE A 105 6.77 -20.11 10.75
C PHE A 105 7.74 -21.08 10.08
N VAL A 106 9.00 -21.07 10.38
CA VAL A 106 10.10 -21.86 9.81
C VAL A 106 10.21 -21.74 8.28
N ASN A 107 9.16 -22.15 7.56
CA ASN A 107 9.01 -22.04 6.09
C ASN A 107 7.55 -21.84 5.72
N ALA A 108 7.30 -21.27 4.52
CA ALA A 108 5.96 -21.25 3.95
C ALA A 108 5.48 -22.70 3.70
N PRO A 109 4.19 -23.04 3.95
CA PRO A 109 3.66 -24.36 3.71
C PRO A 109 3.86 -24.82 2.27
N THR A 110 4.28 -26.07 2.06
CA THR A 110 4.60 -26.62 0.74
C THR A 110 3.43 -26.53 -0.25
N LEU A 111 2.20 -26.69 0.23
CA LEU A 111 1.01 -26.59 -0.63
C LEU A 111 0.90 -25.19 -1.22
N GLN A 112 1.02 -24.13 -0.40
CA GLN A 112 0.97 -22.74 -0.84
C GLN A 112 2.11 -22.41 -1.79
N GLN A 113 3.32 -22.89 -1.54
CA GLN A 113 4.45 -22.73 -2.45
C GLN A 113 4.15 -23.32 -3.84
N LYS A 114 3.57 -24.53 -3.89
CA LYS A 114 3.19 -25.19 -5.15
C LYS A 114 2.04 -24.47 -5.87
N VAL A 115 1.08 -23.92 -5.13
CA VAL A 115 -0.02 -23.11 -5.71
C VAL A 115 0.55 -21.85 -6.32
N VAL A 116 1.35 -21.10 -5.59
CA VAL A 116 2.00 -19.87 -6.09
C VAL A 116 2.86 -20.17 -7.33
N ALA A 117 3.66 -21.23 -7.31
CA ALA A 117 4.49 -21.63 -8.46
C ALA A 117 3.66 -21.88 -9.74
N LYS A 118 2.43 -22.38 -9.61
CA LYS A 118 1.53 -22.57 -10.74
C LYS A 118 0.85 -21.27 -11.20
N CYS A 119 0.64 -20.35 -10.28
CA CYS A 119 -0.09 -19.09 -10.52
C CYS A 119 0.85 -17.88 -10.70
N ILE A 120 2.16 -18.09 -10.80
CA ILE A 120 3.15 -17.00 -10.79
C ILE A 120 2.97 -15.99 -11.93
N ASN A 121 2.38 -16.42 -13.05
CA ASN A 121 2.11 -15.57 -14.22
C ASN A 121 0.68 -15.02 -14.24
N GLU A 122 -0.15 -15.41 -13.27
CA GLU A 122 -1.52 -14.91 -13.18
C GLU A 122 -1.51 -13.47 -12.65
N LYS A 123 -2.50 -12.70 -13.05
CA LYS A 123 -2.64 -11.29 -12.68
C LYS A 123 -4.03 -10.99 -12.16
N THR A 124 -4.09 -10.10 -11.18
CA THR A 124 -5.36 -9.54 -10.72
C THR A 124 -6.02 -8.71 -11.84
N ASP A 125 -7.33 -8.76 -11.93
CA ASP A 125 -8.09 -7.93 -12.85
C ASP A 125 -8.04 -6.44 -12.43
N LEU A 126 -7.13 -5.71 -13.06
CA LEU A 126 -6.97 -4.27 -12.83
C LEU A 126 -8.16 -3.46 -13.33
N THR A 127 -8.93 -3.97 -14.32
CA THR A 127 -10.08 -3.23 -14.87
C THR A 127 -11.19 -3.12 -13.84
N PHE A 128 -11.39 -4.18 -13.04
CA PHE A 128 -12.32 -4.18 -11.92
C PHE A 128 -11.95 -3.11 -10.88
N TYR A 129 -10.70 -3.12 -10.41
CA TYR A 129 -10.25 -2.14 -9.41
C TYR A 129 -10.23 -0.73 -9.97
N ASN A 130 -9.81 -0.55 -11.23
CA ASN A 130 -9.78 0.76 -11.86
C ASN A 130 -11.18 1.37 -11.98
N ARG A 131 -12.19 0.57 -12.40
CA ARG A 131 -13.58 1.02 -12.43
C ARG A 131 -14.05 1.50 -11.05
N ASN A 132 -13.77 0.73 -10.01
CA ASN A 132 -14.12 1.09 -8.63
C ASN A 132 -13.42 2.38 -8.19
N ARG A 133 -12.12 2.50 -8.49
CA ARG A 133 -11.31 3.69 -8.22
C ARG A 133 -11.90 4.94 -8.86
N GLU A 134 -12.15 4.89 -10.16
CA GLU A 134 -12.70 6.02 -10.91
C GLU A 134 -14.08 6.44 -10.37
N THR A 135 -14.96 5.47 -10.17
CA THR A 135 -16.32 5.75 -9.71
C THR A 135 -16.31 6.37 -8.31
N LEU A 136 -15.55 5.82 -7.37
CA LEU A 136 -15.50 6.34 -6.01
C LEU A 136 -14.79 7.70 -5.96
N TYR A 137 -13.63 7.83 -6.65
CA TYR A 137 -12.88 9.09 -6.70
C TYR A 137 -13.74 10.23 -7.23
N ASN A 138 -14.33 10.07 -8.42
CA ASN A 138 -15.15 11.11 -9.04
C ASN A 138 -16.35 11.45 -8.16
N GLY A 139 -17.04 10.44 -7.61
CA GLY A 139 -18.19 10.68 -6.73
C GLY A 139 -17.83 11.43 -5.44
N LEU A 140 -16.63 11.24 -4.89
CA LEU A 140 -16.16 12.02 -3.73
C LEU A 140 -15.79 13.45 -4.11
N ILE A 141 -15.13 13.65 -5.25
CA ILE A 141 -14.82 15.01 -5.77
C ILE A 141 -16.12 15.78 -6.04
N ASP A 142 -17.10 15.16 -6.68
CA ASP A 142 -18.42 15.76 -6.94
C ASP A 142 -19.16 16.15 -5.64
N CYS A 143 -18.89 15.46 -4.54
CA CYS A 143 -19.41 15.79 -3.21
C CYS A 143 -18.62 16.91 -2.48
N GLY A 144 -17.51 17.39 -3.05
CA GLY A 144 -16.67 18.43 -2.46
C GLY A 144 -15.53 17.93 -1.58
N PHE A 145 -15.32 16.61 -1.48
CA PHE A 145 -14.18 16.07 -0.73
C PHE A 145 -12.85 16.24 -1.49
N GLU A 146 -11.78 16.50 -0.75
CA GLU A 146 -10.43 16.61 -1.29
C GLU A 146 -9.70 15.27 -1.16
N CYS A 147 -9.20 14.73 -2.25
CA CYS A 147 -8.27 13.61 -2.24
C CYS A 147 -7.39 13.58 -3.49
N ILE A 148 -6.20 13.01 -3.37
CA ILE A 148 -5.33 12.72 -4.51
C ILE A 148 -5.84 11.46 -5.19
N LYS A 149 -5.95 11.48 -6.52
CA LYS A 149 -6.28 10.28 -7.29
C LYS A 149 -5.16 9.26 -7.15
N PRO A 150 -5.43 8.06 -6.60
CA PRO A 150 -4.37 7.07 -6.37
C PRO A 150 -3.87 6.51 -7.71
N GLN A 151 -2.56 6.34 -7.82
CA GLN A 151 -1.90 5.74 -8.97
C GLN A 151 -1.82 4.20 -8.86
N GLY A 152 -2.10 3.66 -7.67
CA GLY A 152 -2.05 2.22 -7.42
C GLY A 152 -2.70 1.82 -6.10
N ALA A 153 -2.51 0.55 -5.71
CA ALA A 153 -3.18 -0.10 -4.60
C ALA A 153 -4.72 -0.10 -4.79
N PHE A 154 -5.49 -0.09 -3.73
CA PHE A 154 -6.95 -0.02 -3.77
C PHE A 154 -7.51 0.83 -2.62
N TYR A 155 -6.82 1.95 -2.34
CA TYR A 155 -7.20 2.91 -1.31
C TYR A 155 -7.31 4.31 -1.87
N LEU A 156 -8.28 5.07 -1.35
CA LEU A 156 -8.36 6.52 -1.43
C LEU A 156 -8.02 7.11 -0.07
N PHE A 157 -7.16 8.11 -0.06
CA PHE A 157 -6.79 8.83 1.14
C PHE A 157 -7.37 10.23 1.07
N VAL A 158 -8.49 10.42 1.77
CA VAL A 158 -9.36 11.58 1.68
C VAL A 158 -9.09 12.51 2.84
N LYS A 159 -8.95 13.80 2.57
CA LYS A 159 -8.83 14.80 3.61
C LYS A 159 -10.15 14.90 4.39
N SER A 160 -10.07 14.84 5.69
CA SER A 160 -11.23 15.03 6.56
C SER A 160 -11.73 16.47 6.46
N PRO A 161 -13.05 16.72 6.35
CA PRO A 161 -13.61 18.08 6.34
C PRO A 161 -13.51 18.77 7.71
N VAL A 162 -13.15 18.04 8.76
CA VAL A 162 -12.97 18.53 10.11
C VAL A 162 -11.63 18.06 10.68
N GLU A 163 -11.07 18.81 11.62
CA GLU A 163 -9.77 18.51 12.23
C GLU A 163 -9.76 17.14 12.92
N ASN A 164 -10.86 16.79 13.58
CA ASN A 164 -11.03 15.49 14.24
C ASN A 164 -11.57 14.45 13.25
N GLU A 165 -10.68 13.78 12.52
CA GLU A 165 -11.05 12.75 11.54
C GLU A 165 -11.73 11.53 12.18
N LYS A 166 -11.52 11.28 13.47
CA LYS A 166 -12.21 10.18 14.17
C LYS A 166 -13.69 10.51 14.38
N ALA A 167 -14.01 11.77 14.73
CA ALA A 167 -15.40 12.22 14.79
C ALA A 167 -16.07 12.13 13.41
N PHE A 168 -15.35 12.47 12.33
CA PHE A 168 -15.84 12.29 10.97
C PHE A 168 -16.13 10.82 10.64
N CYS A 169 -15.25 9.90 11.04
CA CYS A 169 -15.49 8.45 10.88
C CYS A 169 -16.76 8.00 11.64
N GLU A 170 -17.00 8.51 12.84
CA GLU A 170 -18.20 8.16 13.61
C GLU A 170 -19.49 8.71 12.97
N GLU A 171 -19.47 9.91 12.39
CA GLU A 171 -20.62 10.43 11.63
C GLU A 171 -20.87 9.60 10.34
N ALA A 172 -19.82 9.17 9.65
CA ALA A 172 -19.92 8.31 8.48
C ALA A 172 -20.51 6.93 8.81
N LYS A 173 -20.16 6.36 9.97
CA LYS A 173 -20.74 5.09 10.44
C LYS A 173 -22.25 5.12 10.59
N LYS A 174 -22.83 6.25 10.98
CA LYS A 174 -24.29 6.43 11.06
C LYS A 174 -24.99 6.27 9.71
N LEU A 175 -24.23 6.45 8.62
CA LEU A 175 -24.66 6.25 7.23
C LEU A 175 -24.16 4.93 6.64
N HIS A 176 -23.64 4.02 7.48
CA HIS A 176 -23.06 2.74 7.08
C HIS A 176 -21.80 2.85 6.20
N ILE A 177 -21.08 3.98 6.27
CA ILE A 177 -19.78 4.18 5.64
C ILE A 177 -18.68 3.87 6.65
N LEU A 178 -17.83 2.89 6.34
CA LEU A 178 -16.69 2.51 7.18
C LEU A 178 -15.40 3.07 6.60
N MET A 179 -14.70 3.87 7.39
CA MET A 179 -13.42 4.49 7.04
C MET A 179 -12.40 4.22 8.14
N VAL A 180 -11.11 4.24 7.77
CA VAL A 180 -10.02 4.14 8.75
C VAL A 180 -9.43 5.53 8.97
N PRO A 181 -9.36 6.04 10.21
CA PRO A 181 -8.80 7.36 10.49
C PRO A 181 -7.31 7.40 10.13
N GLY A 182 -6.86 8.53 9.58
CA GLY A 182 -5.49 8.75 9.14
C GLY A 182 -4.46 8.69 10.27
N SER A 183 -4.87 9.00 11.50
CA SER A 183 -4.02 8.82 12.68
C SER A 183 -3.54 7.39 12.88
N SER A 184 -4.26 6.37 12.36
CA SER A 184 -3.80 4.97 12.31
C SER A 184 -2.58 4.77 11.40
N PHE A 185 -2.26 5.75 10.55
CA PHE A 185 -1.13 5.79 9.62
C PHE A 185 -0.19 6.97 9.92
N ALA A 186 -0.19 7.46 11.15
CA ALA A 186 0.57 8.64 11.58
C ALA A 186 0.28 9.92 10.75
N CYS A 187 -0.91 10.01 10.15
CA CYS A 187 -1.33 11.14 9.31
C CYS A 187 -2.74 11.63 9.72
N PRO A 188 -2.87 12.33 10.88
CA PRO A 188 -4.16 12.87 11.33
C PRO A 188 -4.72 13.89 10.31
N GLY A 189 -6.03 14.09 10.34
CA GLY A 189 -6.73 14.98 9.41
C GLY A 189 -7.11 14.32 8.08
N TYR A 190 -6.88 13.01 7.93
CA TYR A 190 -7.25 12.23 6.76
C TYR A 190 -8.04 10.98 7.16
N VAL A 191 -8.69 10.37 6.17
CA VAL A 191 -9.34 9.05 6.32
C VAL A 191 -9.02 8.18 5.11
N ARG A 192 -8.85 6.87 5.32
CA ARG A 192 -8.65 5.89 4.26
C ARG A 192 -9.93 5.16 3.94
N LEU A 193 -10.28 5.13 2.66
CA LEU A 193 -11.33 4.31 2.08
C LEU A 193 -10.71 3.20 1.24
N ALA A 194 -11.27 1.99 1.32
CA ALA A 194 -10.89 0.88 0.45
C ALA A 194 -11.94 0.70 -0.66
N TYR A 195 -11.49 0.51 -1.91
CA TYR A 195 -12.39 0.24 -3.06
C TYR A 195 -12.25 -1.19 -3.60
N CYS A 196 -11.64 -2.09 -2.83
CA CYS A 196 -11.58 -3.53 -3.13
C CYS A 196 -12.87 -4.26 -2.67
N VAL A 197 -14.01 -3.74 -3.05
CA VAL A 197 -15.35 -4.23 -2.74
C VAL A 197 -16.15 -4.41 -4.02
N SER A 198 -17.37 -4.95 -3.96
CA SER A 198 -18.20 -5.05 -5.17
C SER A 198 -18.49 -3.67 -5.75
N TYR A 199 -18.68 -3.59 -7.07
CA TYR A 199 -19.02 -2.34 -7.74
C TYR A 199 -20.33 -1.73 -7.21
N GLU A 200 -21.31 -2.58 -6.93
CA GLU A 200 -22.57 -2.16 -6.35
C GLU A 200 -22.39 -1.50 -4.98
N THR A 201 -21.46 -2.00 -4.15
CA THR A 201 -21.13 -1.35 -2.88
C THR A 201 -20.62 0.07 -3.09
N ILE A 202 -19.76 0.28 -4.09
CA ILE A 202 -19.28 1.62 -4.45
C ILE A 202 -20.46 2.51 -4.88
N VAL A 203 -21.26 2.08 -5.86
CA VAL A 203 -22.38 2.88 -6.39
C VAL A 203 -23.39 3.20 -5.28
N ASN A 204 -23.75 2.22 -4.46
CA ASN A 204 -24.71 2.40 -3.36
C ASN A 204 -24.18 3.30 -2.23
N SER A 205 -22.86 3.46 -2.10
CA SER A 205 -22.27 4.36 -1.11
C SER A 205 -22.32 5.84 -1.52
N LEU A 206 -22.36 6.16 -2.82
CA LEU A 206 -22.30 7.55 -3.30
C LEU A 206 -23.43 8.45 -2.77
N PRO A 207 -24.72 8.04 -2.76
CA PRO A 207 -25.77 8.83 -2.13
C PRO A 207 -25.53 9.10 -0.64
N LYS A 208 -24.86 8.16 0.06
CA LYS A 208 -24.52 8.32 1.48
C LYS A 208 -23.37 9.30 1.67
N PHE A 209 -22.40 9.34 0.77
CA PHE A 209 -21.38 10.38 0.77
C PHE A 209 -21.95 11.76 0.47
N GLN A 210 -22.93 11.87 -0.43
CA GLN A 210 -23.67 13.12 -0.67
C GLN A 210 -24.43 13.59 0.58
N GLU A 211 -25.09 12.66 1.30
CA GLU A 211 -25.77 12.96 2.56
C GLU A 211 -24.78 13.42 3.64
N LEU A 212 -23.62 12.76 3.73
CA LEU A 212 -22.54 13.10 4.67
C LEU A 212 -21.94 14.49 4.35
N ALA A 213 -21.67 14.76 3.06
CA ALA A 213 -21.11 16.02 2.57
C ALA A 213 -21.95 17.24 2.97
N LYS A 214 -23.27 17.16 2.87
CA LYS A 214 -24.20 18.25 3.26
C LYS A 214 -24.06 18.72 4.71
N LYS A 215 -23.36 17.98 5.57
CA LYS A 215 -23.10 18.38 6.94
C LYS A 215 -21.86 19.28 7.06
N TYR A 216 -21.03 19.35 6.02
CA TYR A 216 -19.71 19.97 6.08
C TYR A 216 -19.43 20.98 4.97
N PHE A 217 -20.19 20.91 3.86
CA PHE A 217 -20.06 21.78 2.67
C PHE A 217 -21.33 22.51 2.29
#